data_ccd8e75cdb278b09cf83e2e00b8157db
#
_entry.id   ccd8e75cdb278b09cf83e2e00b8157db
#
_cell.length_a   1.000
_cell.length_b   1.000
_cell.length_c   1.000
_cell.angle_alpha   90.00
_cell.angle_beta   90.00
_cell.angle_gamma   90.00
#
_symmetry.space_group_name_H-M   'P 1'
#
loop_
_entity.id
_entity.type
_entity.pdbx_description
1 polymer ?
#
loop_
_entity_poly.entity_id
_entity_poly.type
_entity_poly.pdbx_seq_one_letter_code
_entity_poly.pdbx_strand_id
1 'polypeptide(L)'
;MVLVTNITLALICCIYCCICWGSWGNTQKLVQKKDWKSSLFYWDYIAGFFLTAVLGLLVFNGGNIFANLTWSSVGWALLGGLVWNVANIFLTAANGIAGMSVAFPIGGGFGWVGGIIFNYFVAGFTGNETLLWVGVVLAVAAMLLCAVSYKKRSANESQEKSPMIGIVLAFISGFGFAFFYGLVVKATAPEFGGSGTLSPYQAVFFFAVAVLISTLFLNPVVMKTSVEGKATMKDYFQKGDARTHLIGMLGGFIWMSGMVISFMSAGADVNKAVAYALSNASPLIAMIWGVFIWKEFKGAPKGTNKYVAAMFISFLVALVLITLSN
;
A
#
# COMPACT_ATOMS: atom_id res chain seq x y z
N MET A 1 21.46 11.14 11.82
CA MET A 1 20.13 10.78 11.32
C MET A 1 19.41 12.03 10.82
N VAL A 2 18.81 11.97 9.65
CA VAL A 2 18.07 13.09 9.04
C VAL A 2 16.58 12.92 9.36
N LEU A 3 16.01 13.90 10.07
CA LEU A 3 14.58 13.94 10.41
C LEU A 3 14.02 15.32 10.09
N VAL A 4 12.76 15.35 9.71
CA VAL A 4 12.00 16.60 9.53
C VAL A 4 11.35 16.96 10.86
N THR A 5 11.65 18.17 11.37
CA THR A 5 11.07 18.70 12.61
C THR A 5 10.00 19.78 12.36
N ASN A 6 10.00 20.35 11.16
CA ASN A 6 8.99 21.33 10.74
C ASN A 6 7.68 20.65 10.40
N ILE A 7 6.56 21.09 11.01
CA ILE A 7 5.23 20.51 10.85
C ILE A 7 4.77 20.54 9.38
N THR A 8 4.96 21.66 8.68
CA THR A 8 4.55 21.79 7.26
C THR A 8 5.30 20.81 6.37
N LEU A 9 6.62 20.67 6.56
CA LEU A 9 7.41 19.70 5.81
C LEU A 9 7.03 18.26 6.15
N ALA A 10 6.70 17.96 7.40
CA ALA A 10 6.21 16.64 7.81
C ALA A 10 4.88 16.29 7.15
N LEU A 11 3.94 17.22 7.05
CA LEU A 11 2.69 17.03 6.31
C LEU A 11 2.94 16.82 4.82
N ILE A 12 3.90 17.53 4.22
CA ILE A 12 4.33 17.31 2.83
C ILE A 12 4.90 15.88 2.65
N CYS A 13 5.70 15.39 3.62
CA CYS A 13 6.19 14.00 3.60
C CYS A 13 5.03 12.98 3.62
N CYS A 14 3.99 13.23 4.42
CA CYS A 14 2.79 12.38 4.47
C CYS A 14 2.03 12.39 3.12
N ILE A 15 1.86 13.56 2.51
CA ILE A 15 1.22 13.71 1.19
C ILE A 15 2.06 13.01 0.11
N TYR A 16 3.38 13.16 0.13
CA TYR A 16 4.28 12.46 -0.77
C TYR A 16 4.11 10.94 -0.66
N CYS A 17 4.07 10.41 0.57
CA CYS A 17 3.81 9.00 0.84
C CYS A 17 2.47 8.55 0.24
N CYS A 18 1.39 9.31 0.47
CA CYS A 18 0.07 9.07 -0.09
C CYS A 18 0.11 8.97 -1.63
N ILE A 19 0.78 9.91 -2.30
CA ILE A 19 0.94 9.92 -3.75
C ILE A 19 1.73 8.68 -4.20
N CYS A 20 2.83 8.36 -3.56
CA CYS A 20 3.66 7.19 -3.88
C CYS A 20 2.88 5.88 -3.74
N TRP A 21 2.19 5.70 -2.60
CA TRP A 21 1.44 4.47 -2.34
C TRP A 21 0.22 4.31 -3.23
N GLY A 22 -0.38 5.41 -3.70
CA GLY A 22 -1.47 5.36 -4.68
C GLY A 22 -1.01 5.28 -6.13
N SER A 23 0.29 5.45 -6.42
CA SER A 23 0.80 5.56 -7.80
C SER A 23 1.65 4.38 -8.26
N TRP A 24 2.27 3.60 -7.36
CA TRP A 24 3.18 2.51 -7.76
C TRP A 24 2.53 1.47 -8.68
N GLY A 25 1.24 1.21 -8.51
CA GLY A 25 0.50 0.25 -9.34
C GLY A 25 0.42 0.64 -10.82
N ASN A 26 0.69 1.91 -11.18
CA ASN A 26 0.79 2.33 -12.58
C ASN A 26 1.93 1.62 -13.30
N THR A 27 3.04 1.31 -12.62
CA THR A 27 4.18 0.65 -13.23
C THR A 27 3.83 -0.76 -13.71
N GLN A 28 2.95 -1.47 -13.01
CA GLN A 28 2.43 -2.75 -13.47
C GLN A 28 1.67 -2.63 -14.80
N LYS A 29 0.90 -1.53 -14.99
CA LYS A 29 0.21 -1.25 -16.26
C LYS A 29 1.16 -0.78 -17.36
N LEU A 30 2.20 -0.02 -17.02
CA LEU A 30 3.19 0.50 -17.99
C LEU A 30 4.05 -0.60 -18.61
N VAL A 31 4.16 -1.76 -18.00
CA VAL A 31 4.87 -2.90 -18.59
C VAL A 31 4.22 -3.37 -19.89
N GLN A 32 2.88 -3.33 -20.02
CA GLN A 32 2.09 -3.58 -21.24
C GLN A 32 2.45 -4.86 -22.01
N LYS A 33 2.96 -5.89 -21.34
CA LYS A 33 3.23 -7.19 -21.96
C LYS A 33 2.14 -8.19 -21.60
N LYS A 34 1.45 -8.75 -22.62
CA LYS A 34 0.31 -9.67 -22.44
C LYS A 34 0.63 -10.87 -21.53
N ASP A 35 1.86 -11.40 -21.62
CA ASP A 35 2.30 -12.59 -20.87
C ASP A 35 3.15 -12.27 -19.63
N TRP A 36 3.28 -11.00 -19.26
CA TRP A 36 4.00 -10.56 -18.06
C TRP A 36 3.06 -10.52 -16.87
N LYS A 37 3.02 -11.63 -16.14
CA LYS A 37 2.10 -11.82 -15.00
C LYS A 37 2.54 -11.01 -13.78
N SER A 38 1.62 -10.75 -12.86
CA SER A 38 1.90 -10.03 -11.61
C SER A 38 3.01 -10.71 -10.79
N SER A 39 3.09 -12.04 -10.80
CA SER A 39 4.15 -12.79 -10.12
C SER A 39 5.53 -12.60 -10.73
N LEU A 40 5.65 -12.32 -12.04
CA LEU A 40 6.91 -11.96 -12.69
C LEU A 40 7.30 -10.53 -12.37
N PHE A 41 6.34 -9.59 -12.49
CA PHE A 41 6.51 -8.19 -12.11
C PHE A 41 6.99 -8.04 -10.66
N TYR A 42 6.51 -8.89 -9.77
CA TYR A 42 6.78 -8.81 -8.34
C TYR A 42 8.27 -8.98 -7.99
N TRP A 43 9.05 -9.73 -8.77
CA TRP A 43 10.50 -9.86 -8.58
C TRP A 43 11.22 -8.52 -8.74
N ASP A 44 10.93 -7.82 -9.82
CA ASP A 44 11.52 -6.51 -10.09
C ASP A 44 11.08 -5.48 -9.09
N TYR A 45 9.78 -5.50 -8.77
CA TYR A 45 9.18 -4.62 -7.78
C TYR A 45 9.89 -4.75 -6.42
N ILE A 46 10.09 -5.97 -5.91
CA ILE A 46 10.78 -6.18 -4.64
C ILE A 46 12.27 -5.85 -4.71
N ALA A 47 12.92 -6.04 -5.85
CA ALA A 47 14.29 -5.60 -6.04
C ALA A 47 14.43 -4.08 -5.89
N GLY A 48 13.61 -3.29 -6.59
CA GLY A 48 13.59 -1.84 -6.47
C GLY A 48 13.19 -1.36 -5.06
N PHE A 49 12.22 -2.03 -4.44
CA PHE A 49 11.77 -1.80 -3.08
C PHE A 49 12.91 -1.95 -2.05
N PHE A 50 13.64 -3.09 -2.10
CA PHE A 50 14.72 -3.37 -1.18
C PHE A 50 15.92 -2.43 -1.37
N LEU A 51 16.32 -2.17 -2.62
CA LEU A 51 17.40 -1.22 -2.92
C LEU A 51 17.09 0.17 -2.38
N THR A 52 15.85 0.62 -2.47
CA THR A 52 15.43 1.92 -1.94
C THR A 52 15.48 1.97 -0.41
N ALA A 53 15.10 0.88 0.28
CA ALA A 53 15.22 0.79 1.73
C ALA A 53 16.70 0.84 2.19
N VAL A 54 17.59 0.13 1.48
CA VAL A 54 19.04 0.20 1.73
C VAL A 54 19.57 1.61 1.54
N LEU A 55 19.21 2.27 0.44
CA LEU A 55 19.61 3.66 0.19
C LEU A 55 19.08 4.62 1.27
N GLY A 56 17.81 4.44 1.68
CA GLY A 56 17.22 5.22 2.77
C GLY A 56 17.99 5.07 4.10
N LEU A 57 18.37 3.84 4.44
CA LEU A 57 19.20 3.58 5.62
C LEU A 57 20.58 4.24 5.51
N LEU A 58 21.28 4.03 4.40
CA LEU A 58 22.65 4.55 4.22
C LEU A 58 22.70 6.08 4.17
N VAL A 59 21.73 6.71 3.49
CA VAL A 59 21.73 8.17 3.27
C VAL A 59 21.19 8.93 4.48
N PHE A 60 20.11 8.43 5.12
CA PHE A 60 19.39 9.22 6.11
C PHE A 60 19.63 8.79 7.55
N ASN A 61 20.05 7.53 7.82
CA ASN A 61 20.23 7.09 9.21
C ASN A 61 21.40 7.77 9.91
N GLY A 62 22.50 7.99 9.20
CA GLY A 62 23.73 8.53 9.76
C GLY A 62 24.36 7.61 10.81
N GLY A 63 25.64 7.73 11.05
CA GLY A 63 26.35 7.00 12.11
C GLY A 63 26.33 5.47 11.96
N ASN A 64 26.35 4.77 13.09
CA ASN A 64 26.33 3.32 13.13
C ASN A 64 24.91 2.78 12.84
N ILE A 65 24.73 2.21 11.66
CA ILE A 65 23.42 1.70 11.20
C ILE A 65 22.92 0.46 11.99
N PHE A 66 23.79 -0.18 12.75
CA PHE A 66 23.46 -1.33 13.61
C PHE A 66 23.48 -0.98 15.10
N ALA A 67 23.52 0.31 15.47
CA ALA A 67 23.45 0.73 16.87
C ALA A 67 22.07 0.44 17.48
N ASN A 68 22.06 0.16 18.79
CA ASN A 68 20.84 -0.02 19.61
C ASN A 68 19.87 -1.09 19.13
N LEU A 69 20.34 -2.11 18.41
CA LEU A 69 19.51 -3.22 17.97
C LEU A 69 19.12 -4.12 19.15
N THR A 70 17.84 -4.38 19.28
CA THR A 70 17.31 -5.47 20.12
C THR A 70 16.57 -6.49 19.25
N TRP A 71 16.69 -7.77 19.57
CA TRP A 71 16.02 -8.82 18.82
C TRP A 71 14.49 -8.68 18.82
N SER A 72 13.92 -8.15 19.91
CA SER A 72 12.49 -7.85 19.98
C SER A 72 12.08 -6.79 18.97
N SER A 73 12.82 -5.67 18.89
CA SER A 73 12.53 -4.59 17.95
C SER A 73 12.71 -5.01 16.51
N VAL A 74 13.82 -5.72 16.21
CA VAL A 74 14.05 -6.30 14.87
C VAL A 74 12.92 -7.26 14.51
N GLY A 75 12.49 -8.12 15.45
CA GLY A 75 11.38 -9.06 15.25
C GLY A 75 10.06 -8.39 14.88
N TRP A 76 9.71 -7.25 15.50
CA TRP A 76 8.51 -6.49 15.13
C TRP A 76 8.59 -5.92 13.72
N ALA A 77 9.73 -5.37 13.33
CA ALA A 77 9.94 -4.86 11.96
C ALA A 77 9.87 -6.00 10.92
N LEU A 78 10.51 -7.15 11.20
CA LEU A 78 10.45 -8.34 10.33
C LEU A 78 9.02 -8.88 10.20
N LEU A 79 8.26 -8.95 11.30
CA LEU A 79 6.87 -9.40 11.29
C LEU A 79 6.00 -8.45 10.45
N GLY A 80 6.19 -7.13 10.61
CA GLY A 80 5.52 -6.13 9.77
C GLY A 80 5.79 -6.35 8.28
N GLY A 81 7.04 -6.66 7.92
CA GLY A 81 7.44 -6.95 6.54
C GLY A 81 6.80 -8.22 5.98
N LEU A 82 6.78 -9.29 6.76
CA LEU A 82 6.13 -10.54 6.36
C LEU A 82 4.63 -10.35 6.12
N VAL A 83 3.93 -9.71 7.07
CA VAL A 83 2.48 -9.43 6.98
C VAL A 83 2.17 -8.56 5.77
N TRP A 84 2.94 -7.49 5.57
CA TRP A 84 2.79 -6.63 4.40
C TRP A 84 3.04 -7.37 3.09
N ASN A 85 4.07 -8.22 3.02
CA ASN A 85 4.42 -8.93 1.79
C ASN A 85 3.30 -9.86 1.33
N VAL A 86 2.73 -10.63 2.24
CA VAL A 86 1.56 -11.48 1.96
C VAL A 86 0.41 -10.63 1.40
N ALA A 87 0.09 -9.53 2.07
CA ALA A 87 -0.96 -8.61 1.63
C ALA A 87 -0.68 -8.02 0.24
N ASN A 88 0.56 -7.59 0.01
CA ASN A 88 0.93 -6.90 -1.22
C ASN A 88 1.00 -7.84 -2.44
N ILE A 89 1.34 -9.10 -2.25
CA ILE A 89 1.21 -10.14 -3.29
C ILE A 89 -0.25 -10.24 -3.76
N PHE A 90 -1.20 -10.30 -2.84
CA PHE A 90 -2.62 -10.34 -3.19
C PHE A 90 -3.10 -9.04 -3.85
N LEU A 91 -2.64 -7.87 -3.37
CA LEU A 91 -2.98 -6.60 -3.99
C LEU A 91 -2.43 -6.48 -5.42
N THR A 92 -1.20 -6.93 -5.65
CA THR A 92 -0.56 -6.90 -6.97
C THR A 92 -1.32 -7.79 -7.97
N ALA A 93 -1.75 -8.98 -7.55
CA ALA A 93 -2.61 -9.86 -8.34
C ALA A 93 -3.99 -9.22 -8.58
N ALA A 94 -4.61 -8.64 -7.55
CA ALA A 94 -5.88 -7.93 -7.67
C ALA A 94 -5.79 -6.76 -8.65
N ASN A 95 -4.70 -5.99 -8.63
CA ASN A 95 -4.47 -4.88 -9.56
C ASN A 95 -4.35 -5.39 -11.02
N GLY A 96 -3.66 -6.50 -11.24
CA GLY A 96 -3.56 -7.13 -12.56
C GLY A 96 -4.92 -7.60 -13.12
N ILE A 97 -5.81 -8.07 -12.25
CA ILE A 97 -7.12 -8.63 -12.63
C ILE A 97 -8.21 -7.55 -12.72
N ALA A 98 -8.32 -6.71 -11.69
CA ALA A 98 -9.44 -5.78 -11.52
C ALA A 98 -9.10 -4.32 -11.85
N GLY A 99 -7.82 -3.97 -11.87
CA GLY A 99 -7.33 -2.61 -12.08
C GLY A 99 -7.22 -1.79 -10.80
N MET A 100 -6.56 -0.63 -10.92
CA MET A 100 -6.22 0.23 -9.78
C MET A 100 -7.44 0.83 -9.09
N SER A 101 -8.46 1.23 -9.87
CA SER A 101 -9.68 1.85 -9.34
C SER A 101 -10.55 0.89 -8.53
N VAL A 102 -10.19 -0.38 -8.45
CA VAL A 102 -10.88 -1.42 -7.69
C VAL A 102 -9.99 -2.02 -6.61
N ALA A 103 -8.81 -2.49 -7.00
CA ALA A 103 -7.89 -3.18 -6.08
C ALA A 103 -7.47 -2.28 -4.91
N PHE A 104 -7.10 -1.03 -5.19
CA PHE A 104 -6.63 -0.11 -4.16
C PHE A 104 -7.74 0.41 -3.23
N PRO A 105 -8.92 0.86 -3.72
CA PRO A 105 -10.00 1.26 -2.82
C PRO A 105 -10.49 0.14 -1.92
N ILE A 106 -10.54 -1.10 -2.42
CA ILE A 106 -10.98 -2.24 -1.60
C ILE A 106 -9.86 -2.69 -0.66
N GLY A 107 -8.66 -3.03 -1.19
CA GLY A 107 -7.55 -3.53 -0.39
C GLY A 107 -6.93 -2.44 0.51
N GLY A 108 -6.54 -1.32 -0.08
CA GLY A 108 -5.98 -0.19 0.66
C GLY A 108 -7.00 0.49 1.57
N GLY A 109 -8.25 0.65 1.12
CA GLY A 109 -9.33 1.23 1.91
C GLY A 109 -9.68 0.35 3.12
N PHE A 110 -9.79 -0.97 2.94
CA PHE A 110 -10.01 -1.89 4.05
C PHE A 110 -8.82 -1.89 5.03
N GLY A 111 -7.58 -1.84 4.52
CA GLY A 111 -6.38 -1.69 5.35
C GLY A 111 -6.39 -0.39 6.15
N TRP A 112 -6.80 0.72 5.54
CA TRP A 112 -6.92 2.01 6.20
C TRP A 112 -7.97 1.99 7.31
N VAL A 113 -9.19 1.55 7.00
CA VAL A 113 -10.29 1.41 7.98
C VAL A 113 -9.91 0.44 9.10
N GLY A 114 -9.37 -0.73 8.74
CA GLY A 114 -8.93 -1.73 9.72
C GLY A 114 -7.84 -1.20 10.66
N GLY A 115 -6.88 -0.43 10.13
CA GLY A 115 -5.85 0.23 10.93
C GLY A 115 -6.42 1.30 11.88
N ILE A 116 -7.43 2.07 11.46
CA ILE A 116 -8.13 3.02 12.34
C ILE A 116 -8.83 2.27 13.48
N ILE A 117 -9.60 1.23 13.17
CA ILE A 117 -10.30 0.43 14.17
C ILE A 117 -9.32 -0.23 15.14
N PHE A 118 -8.24 -0.81 14.62
CA PHE A 118 -7.20 -1.42 15.45
C PHE A 118 -6.58 -0.40 16.42
N ASN A 119 -6.18 0.77 15.92
CA ASN A 119 -5.61 1.82 16.77
C ASN A 119 -6.60 2.36 17.79
N TYR A 120 -7.88 2.50 17.44
CA TYR A 120 -8.93 2.93 18.36
C TYR A 120 -9.00 2.03 19.62
N PHE A 121 -8.98 0.70 19.43
CA PHE A 121 -9.08 -0.24 20.55
C PHE A 121 -7.75 -0.49 21.29
N VAL A 122 -6.60 -0.36 20.60
CA VAL A 122 -5.29 -0.72 21.18
C VAL A 122 -4.58 0.49 21.79
N ALA A 123 -4.58 1.62 21.09
CA ALA A 123 -3.89 2.84 21.55
C ALA A 123 -4.81 3.80 22.32
N GLY A 124 -6.12 3.56 22.29
CA GLY A 124 -7.13 4.51 22.77
C GLY A 124 -7.36 5.66 21.79
N PHE A 125 -8.47 6.35 21.96
CA PHE A 125 -8.84 7.49 21.13
C PHE A 125 -9.31 8.66 22.02
N THR A 126 -8.81 9.86 21.75
CA THR A 126 -9.09 11.08 22.55
C THR A 126 -9.81 12.17 21.77
N GLY A 127 -10.16 11.89 20.50
CA GLY A 127 -10.80 12.85 19.59
C GLY A 127 -12.33 12.77 19.58
N ASN A 128 -12.93 13.26 18.50
CA ASN A 128 -14.37 13.24 18.29
C ASN A 128 -14.80 11.89 17.68
N GLU A 129 -15.31 10.98 18.52
CA GLU A 129 -15.76 9.64 18.11
C GLU A 129 -16.86 9.67 17.04
N THR A 130 -17.76 10.63 17.08
CA THR A 130 -18.84 10.72 16.10
C THR A 130 -18.28 11.00 14.70
N LEU A 131 -17.35 11.95 14.57
CA LEU A 131 -16.70 12.22 13.28
C LEU A 131 -15.90 11.01 12.79
N LEU A 132 -15.18 10.34 13.70
CA LEU A 132 -14.42 9.14 13.37
C LEU A 132 -15.32 8.04 12.80
N TRP A 133 -16.36 7.67 13.51
CA TRP A 133 -17.22 6.55 13.09
C TRP A 133 -18.08 6.86 11.87
N VAL A 134 -18.56 8.10 11.72
CA VAL A 134 -19.23 8.53 10.48
C VAL A 134 -18.26 8.45 9.29
N GLY A 135 -17.02 8.90 9.46
CA GLY A 135 -15.98 8.77 8.44
C GLY A 135 -15.68 7.30 8.09
N VAL A 136 -15.56 6.42 9.07
CA VAL A 136 -15.37 4.97 8.88
C VAL A 136 -16.52 4.36 8.08
N VAL A 137 -17.78 4.67 8.44
CA VAL A 137 -18.96 4.17 7.71
C VAL A 137 -18.97 4.66 6.25
N LEU A 138 -18.60 5.92 6.00
CA LEU A 138 -18.50 6.44 4.64
C LEU A 138 -17.35 5.80 3.84
N ALA A 139 -16.22 5.49 4.48
CA ALA A 139 -15.13 4.76 3.83
C ALA A 139 -15.58 3.34 3.41
N VAL A 140 -16.29 2.63 4.30
CA VAL A 140 -16.88 1.32 3.98
C VAL A 140 -17.90 1.44 2.84
N ALA A 141 -18.77 2.43 2.88
CA ALA A 141 -19.74 2.70 1.81
C ALA A 141 -19.04 2.95 0.46
N ALA A 142 -17.93 3.70 0.46
CA ALA A 142 -17.13 3.94 -0.74
C ALA A 142 -16.54 2.64 -1.31
N MET A 143 -16.03 1.73 -0.46
CA MET A 143 -15.53 0.42 -0.90
C MET A 143 -16.64 -0.45 -1.51
N LEU A 144 -17.84 -0.45 -0.93
CA LEU A 144 -19.01 -1.15 -1.48
C LEU A 144 -19.44 -0.58 -2.83
N LEU A 145 -19.47 0.76 -2.97
CA LEU A 145 -19.75 1.44 -4.23
C LEU A 145 -18.71 1.12 -5.30
N CYS A 146 -17.44 0.99 -4.91
CA CYS A 146 -16.37 0.54 -5.79
C CYS A 146 -16.65 -0.88 -6.32
N ALA A 147 -16.95 -1.83 -5.44
CA ALA A 147 -17.27 -3.20 -5.81
C ALA A 147 -18.50 -3.30 -6.74
N VAL A 148 -19.55 -2.51 -6.46
CA VAL A 148 -20.76 -2.42 -7.33
C VAL A 148 -20.41 -1.85 -8.70
N SER A 149 -19.61 -0.78 -8.76
CA SER A 149 -19.18 -0.16 -10.01
C SER A 149 -18.42 -1.14 -10.89
N TYR A 150 -17.50 -1.91 -10.27
CA TYR A 150 -16.74 -2.92 -10.97
C TYR A 150 -17.60 -4.07 -11.50
N LYS A 151 -18.48 -4.59 -10.66
CA LYS A 151 -19.43 -5.64 -11.06
C LYS A 151 -20.30 -5.21 -12.26
N LYS A 152 -20.76 -3.94 -12.26
CA LYS A 152 -21.52 -3.39 -13.39
C LYS A 152 -20.68 -3.26 -14.65
N ARG A 153 -19.42 -2.79 -14.55
CA ARG A 153 -18.50 -2.71 -15.68
C ARG A 153 -18.31 -4.10 -16.32
N SER A 154 -18.05 -5.08 -15.49
CA SER A 154 -17.71 -6.43 -15.92
C SER A 154 -18.89 -7.23 -16.46
N ALA A 155 -20.13 -6.77 -16.26
CA ALA A 155 -21.31 -7.48 -16.77
C ALA A 155 -21.40 -7.54 -18.32
N ASN A 156 -20.70 -6.65 -19.02
CA ASN A 156 -20.66 -6.59 -20.49
C ASN A 156 -19.39 -7.20 -21.11
N GLU A 157 -18.46 -7.67 -20.29
CA GLU A 157 -17.22 -8.28 -20.78
C GLU A 157 -17.40 -9.79 -20.88
N SER A 158 -17.11 -10.39 -22.05
CA SER A 158 -17.02 -11.84 -22.22
C SER A 158 -15.83 -12.35 -21.40
N GLN A 159 -16.08 -12.92 -20.21
CA GLN A 159 -15.05 -13.14 -19.23
C GLN A 159 -14.46 -14.54 -19.25
N GLU A 160 -13.16 -14.63 -19.48
CA GLU A 160 -12.34 -15.79 -19.11
C GLU A 160 -12.01 -15.83 -17.59
N LYS A 161 -12.15 -14.72 -16.86
CA LYS A 161 -11.83 -14.62 -15.42
C LYS A 161 -12.97 -13.99 -14.63
N SER A 162 -13.32 -14.59 -13.50
CA SER A 162 -14.36 -14.06 -12.62
C SER A 162 -13.95 -12.73 -12.01
N PRO A 163 -14.72 -11.63 -12.20
CA PRO A 163 -14.44 -10.33 -11.59
C PRO A 163 -14.35 -10.39 -10.07
N MET A 164 -15.06 -11.32 -9.46
CA MET A 164 -15.12 -11.52 -8.03
C MET A 164 -13.75 -11.91 -7.45
N ILE A 165 -12.90 -12.61 -8.21
CA ILE A 165 -11.56 -13.01 -7.72
C ILE A 165 -10.71 -11.79 -7.41
N GLY A 166 -10.70 -10.77 -8.28
CA GLY A 166 -9.96 -9.52 -8.02
C GLY A 166 -10.44 -8.80 -6.77
N ILE A 167 -11.74 -8.75 -6.53
CA ILE A 167 -12.34 -8.17 -5.31
C ILE A 167 -11.93 -8.96 -4.07
N VAL A 168 -12.01 -10.29 -4.11
CA VAL A 168 -11.65 -11.16 -2.98
C VAL A 168 -10.16 -11.02 -2.63
N LEU A 169 -9.27 -11.02 -3.62
CA LEU A 169 -7.84 -10.84 -3.41
C LEU A 169 -7.54 -9.46 -2.81
N ALA A 170 -8.19 -8.39 -3.29
CA ALA A 170 -8.06 -7.06 -2.73
C ALA A 170 -8.54 -7.01 -1.28
N PHE A 171 -9.67 -7.65 -0.97
CA PHE A 171 -10.20 -7.71 0.40
C PHE A 171 -9.25 -8.44 1.36
N ILE A 172 -8.71 -9.60 0.94
CA ILE A 172 -7.72 -10.35 1.73
C ILE A 172 -6.47 -9.52 2.00
N SER A 173 -6.00 -8.76 1.00
CA SER A 173 -4.83 -7.89 1.16
C SER A 173 -5.03 -6.82 2.23
N GLY A 174 -6.25 -6.30 2.36
CA GLY A 174 -6.60 -5.29 3.34
C GLY A 174 -6.36 -5.72 4.80
N PHE A 175 -6.53 -7.00 5.14
CA PHE A 175 -6.22 -7.49 6.48
C PHE A 175 -4.75 -7.29 6.85
N GLY A 176 -3.82 -7.66 5.98
CA GLY A 176 -2.40 -7.45 6.24
C GLY A 176 -2.03 -5.97 6.30
N PHE A 177 -2.64 -5.15 5.45
CA PHE A 177 -2.41 -3.71 5.46
C PHE A 177 -2.93 -3.00 6.71
N ALA A 178 -3.96 -3.54 7.38
CA ALA A 178 -4.44 -3.00 8.63
C ALA A 178 -3.40 -3.06 9.77
N PHE A 179 -2.49 -4.04 9.74
CA PHE A 179 -1.60 -4.31 10.88
C PHE A 179 -0.13 -3.95 10.63
N PHE A 180 0.36 -4.06 9.38
CA PHE A 180 1.79 -3.99 9.12
C PHE A 180 2.46 -2.70 9.63
N TYR A 181 1.81 -1.55 9.40
CA TYR A 181 2.38 -0.26 9.76
C TYR A 181 2.59 -0.13 11.28
N GLY A 182 1.58 -0.52 12.06
CA GLY A 182 1.66 -0.53 13.52
C GLY A 182 2.77 -1.45 14.04
N LEU A 183 2.99 -2.61 13.40
CA LEU A 183 4.08 -3.52 13.75
C LEU A 183 5.46 -2.88 13.50
N VAL A 184 5.62 -2.18 12.37
CA VAL A 184 6.89 -1.48 12.04
C VAL A 184 7.13 -0.30 12.98
N VAL A 185 6.09 0.49 13.29
CA VAL A 185 6.18 1.61 14.24
C VAL A 185 6.54 1.07 15.63
N LYS A 186 5.96 -0.04 16.07
CA LYS A 186 6.27 -0.66 17.37
C LYS A 186 7.76 -1.00 17.52
N ALA A 187 8.45 -1.30 16.43
CA ALA A 187 9.89 -1.56 16.44
C ALA A 187 10.74 -0.33 16.72
N THR A 188 10.23 0.89 16.48
CA THR A 188 10.97 2.13 16.66
C THR A 188 11.06 2.55 18.14
N ALA A 189 12.03 3.41 18.45
CA ALA A 189 12.18 3.97 19.79
C ALA A 189 11.01 4.90 20.16
N PRO A 190 10.78 5.14 21.48
CA PRO A 190 9.64 5.93 21.96
C PRO A 190 9.55 7.34 21.38
N GLU A 191 10.67 7.99 21.16
CA GLU A 191 10.74 9.32 20.54
C GLU A 191 10.18 9.36 19.11
N PHE A 192 10.07 8.17 18.45
CA PHE A 192 9.48 8.02 17.12
C PHE A 192 8.08 7.38 17.16
N GLY A 193 7.52 7.24 18.34
CA GLY A 193 6.15 6.73 18.55
C GLY A 193 6.04 5.23 18.73
N GLY A 194 7.16 4.51 18.81
CA GLY A 194 7.19 3.08 19.07
C GLY A 194 7.38 2.72 20.55
N SER A 195 7.72 1.46 20.78
CA SER A 195 8.10 0.93 22.10
C SER A 195 9.37 0.08 22.03
N GLY A 196 10.04 0.11 20.89
CA GLY A 196 11.29 -0.60 20.62
C GLY A 196 12.54 0.28 20.78
N THR A 197 13.56 -0.03 20.01
CA THR A 197 14.87 0.65 20.09
C THR A 197 15.41 1.09 18.74
N LEU A 198 14.73 0.77 17.63
CA LEU A 198 15.22 1.07 16.29
C LEU A 198 15.00 2.54 15.92
N SER A 199 15.92 3.09 15.12
CA SER A 199 15.63 4.30 14.37
C SER A 199 14.54 4.06 13.32
N PRO A 200 13.84 5.09 12.83
CA PRO A 200 12.87 4.96 11.76
C PRO A 200 13.43 4.22 10.53
N TYR A 201 14.65 4.54 10.13
CA TYR A 201 15.27 3.93 8.94
C TYR A 201 15.74 2.49 9.15
N GLN A 202 16.17 2.13 10.38
CA GLN A 202 16.46 0.75 10.74
C GLN A 202 15.18 -0.11 10.69
N ALA A 203 14.07 0.40 11.22
CA ALA A 203 12.79 -0.29 11.17
C ALA A 203 12.33 -0.53 9.72
N VAL A 204 12.42 0.47 8.84
CA VAL A 204 12.13 0.35 7.41
C VAL A 204 13.07 -0.64 6.72
N PHE A 205 14.35 -0.66 7.07
CA PHE A 205 15.31 -1.60 6.51
C PHE A 205 14.99 -3.05 6.90
N PHE A 206 14.77 -3.35 8.18
CA PHE A 206 14.43 -4.72 8.61
C PHE A 206 13.06 -5.16 8.09
N PHE A 207 12.11 -4.25 7.98
CA PHE A 207 10.86 -4.50 7.25
C PHE A 207 11.15 -4.96 5.81
N ALA A 208 11.99 -4.24 5.07
CA ALA A 208 12.34 -4.59 3.69
C ALA A 208 13.14 -5.89 3.58
N VAL A 209 13.98 -6.22 4.56
CA VAL A 209 14.66 -7.52 4.65
C VAL A 209 13.65 -8.66 4.73
N ALA A 210 12.64 -8.54 5.60
CA ALA A 210 11.60 -9.58 5.71
C ALA A 210 10.78 -9.70 4.42
N VAL A 211 10.46 -8.58 3.76
CA VAL A 211 9.79 -8.58 2.46
C VAL A 211 10.62 -9.33 1.42
N LEU A 212 11.92 -9.03 1.31
CA LEU A 212 12.81 -9.70 0.38
C LEU A 212 12.88 -11.20 0.66
N ILE A 213 13.19 -11.58 1.90
CA ILE A 213 13.35 -13.00 2.29
C ILE A 213 12.04 -13.76 2.07
N SER A 214 10.92 -13.25 2.55
CA SER A 214 9.63 -13.92 2.37
C SER A 214 9.21 -14.03 0.90
N THR A 215 9.58 -13.07 0.04
CA THR A 215 9.33 -13.14 -1.40
C THR A 215 10.07 -14.30 -2.05
N LEU A 216 11.29 -14.63 -1.61
CA LEU A 216 12.05 -15.78 -2.14
C LEU A 216 11.30 -17.11 -1.94
N PHE A 217 10.46 -17.22 -0.91
CA PHE A 217 9.67 -18.43 -0.62
C PHE A 217 8.23 -18.32 -1.15
N LEU A 218 7.58 -17.19 -0.98
CA LEU A 218 6.16 -17.01 -1.31
C LEU A 218 5.94 -16.86 -2.82
N ASN A 219 6.75 -16.03 -3.49
CA ASN A 219 6.51 -15.75 -4.90
C ASN A 219 6.68 -16.98 -5.83
N PRO A 220 7.61 -17.91 -5.61
CA PRO A 220 7.65 -19.18 -6.35
C PRO A 220 6.37 -20.03 -6.20
N VAL A 221 5.70 -19.96 -5.04
CA VAL A 221 4.39 -20.62 -4.85
C VAL A 221 3.33 -19.90 -5.67
N VAL A 222 3.29 -18.56 -5.61
CA VAL A 222 2.38 -17.74 -6.41
C VAL A 222 2.57 -17.98 -7.91
N MET A 223 3.79 -18.07 -8.40
CA MET A 223 4.10 -18.38 -9.81
C MET A 223 3.49 -19.70 -10.28
N LYS A 224 3.35 -20.68 -9.37
CA LYS A 224 2.76 -22.01 -9.69
C LYS A 224 1.24 -22.03 -9.55
N THR A 225 0.67 -21.22 -8.66
CA THR A 225 -0.73 -21.29 -8.22
C THR A 225 -1.57 -20.07 -8.59
N SER A 226 -0.95 -19.03 -9.20
CA SER A 226 -1.65 -17.79 -9.53
C SER A 226 -2.87 -18.01 -10.40
N VAL A 227 -3.94 -17.29 -10.09
CA VAL A 227 -5.17 -17.22 -10.91
C VAL A 227 -4.93 -16.61 -12.29
N GLU A 228 -3.82 -15.88 -12.49
CA GLU A 228 -3.39 -15.39 -13.79
C GLU A 228 -2.73 -16.48 -14.66
N GLY A 229 -2.60 -17.68 -14.11
CA GLY A 229 -1.93 -18.84 -14.72
C GLY A 229 -0.47 -18.99 -14.30
N LYS A 230 0.08 -20.16 -14.56
CA LYS A 230 1.45 -20.52 -14.16
C LYS A 230 2.51 -19.64 -14.84
N ALA A 231 3.56 -19.34 -14.11
CA ALA A 231 4.77 -18.68 -14.60
C ALA A 231 6.02 -19.41 -14.07
N THR A 232 7.16 -19.23 -14.73
CA THR A 232 8.44 -19.84 -14.35
C THR A 232 9.55 -18.81 -14.34
N MET A 233 10.66 -19.08 -13.66
CA MET A 233 11.85 -18.23 -13.75
C MET A 233 12.43 -18.19 -15.18
N LYS A 234 12.19 -19.22 -15.98
CA LYS A 234 12.53 -19.19 -17.41
C LYS A 234 11.72 -18.11 -18.14
N ASP A 235 10.42 -17.97 -17.83
CA ASP A 235 9.58 -16.90 -18.41
C ASP A 235 10.11 -15.54 -18.01
N TYR A 236 10.56 -15.36 -16.75
CA TYR A 236 11.12 -14.11 -16.26
C TYR A 236 12.31 -13.64 -17.10
N PHE A 237 13.27 -14.52 -17.36
CA PHE A 237 14.47 -14.18 -18.15
C PHE A 237 14.23 -14.12 -19.66
N GLN A 238 13.30 -14.92 -20.19
CA GLN A 238 13.06 -14.99 -21.64
C GLN A 238 12.06 -13.95 -22.13
N LYS A 239 11.05 -13.61 -21.33
CA LYS A 239 9.99 -12.65 -21.71
C LYS A 239 10.28 -11.25 -21.19
N GLY A 240 11.13 -11.09 -20.17
CA GLY A 240 11.60 -9.80 -19.67
C GLY A 240 12.58 -9.16 -20.62
N ASP A 241 12.57 -7.84 -20.64
CA ASP A 241 13.61 -6.99 -21.26
C ASP A 241 13.99 -5.90 -20.26
N ALA A 242 15.07 -5.16 -20.55
CA ALA A 242 15.58 -4.12 -19.65
C ALA A 242 14.50 -3.09 -19.27
N ARG A 243 13.64 -2.69 -20.22
CA ARG A 243 12.53 -1.77 -19.94
C ARG A 243 11.53 -2.35 -18.98
N THR A 244 11.13 -3.61 -19.16
CA THR A 244 10.19 -4.33 -18.31
C THR A 244 10.71 -4.39 -16.87
N HIS A 245 11.96 -4.82 -16.70
CA HIS A 245 12.59 -4.94 -15.38
C HIS A 245 12.75 -3.57 -14.70
N LEU A 246 13.23 -2.54 -15.41
CA LEU A 246 13.38 -1.20 -14.85
C LEU A 246 12.03 -0.57 -14.44
N ILE A 247 10.96 -0.80 -15.21
CA ILE A 247 9.62 -0.32 -14.84
C ILE A 247 9.12 -1.06 -13.58
N GLY A 248 9.38 -2.35 -13.45
CA GLY A 248 9.04 -3.11 -12.24
C GLY A 248 9.80 -2.58 -11.02
N MET A 249 11.11 -2.38 -11.14
CA MET A 249 11.94 -1.80 -10.07
C MET A 249 11.49 -0.37 -9.71
N LEU A 250 11.09 0.44 -10.70
CA LEU A 250 10.53 1.77 -10.46
C LEU A 250 9.28 1.72 -9.56
N GLY A 251 8.43 0.71 -9.72
CA GLY A 251 7.27 0.50 -8.85
C GLY A 251 7.68 0.31 -7.38
N GLY A 252 8.69 -0.52 -7.15
CA GLY A 252 9.25 -0.76 -5.82
C GLY A 252 9.93 0.49 -5.24
N PHE A 253 10.68 1.22 -6.06
CA PHE A 253 11.29 2.49 -5.70
C PHE A 253 10.21 3.52 -5.27
N ILE A 254 9.15 3.69 -6.05
CA ILE A 254 8.06 4.62 -5.73
C ILE A 254 7.43 4.25 -4.38
N TRP A 255 7.07 2.98 -4.18
CA TRP A 255 6.42 2.57 -2.93
C TRP A 255 7.31 2.80 -1.71
N MET A 256 8.55 2.33 -1.77
CA MET A 256 9.47 2.39 -0.64
C MET A 256 9.97 3.81 -0.37
N SER A 257 10.13 4.66 -1.39
CA SER A 257 10.46 6.07 -1.19
C SER A 257 9.37 6.78 -0.39
N GLY A 258 8.09 6.46 -0.65
CA GLY A 258 6.97 6.94 0.17
C GLY A 258 7.14 6.56 1.63
N MET A 259 7.47 5.30 1.93
CA MET A 259 7.67 4.85 3.31
C MET A 259 8.88 5.53 3.97
N VAL A 260 10.03 5.57 3.31
CA VAL A 260 11.26 6.21 3.84
C VAL A 260 10.99 7.68 4.18
N ILE A 261 10.34 8.41 3.29
CA ILE A 261 10.03 9.83 3.49
C ILE A 261 8.94 10.02 4.58
N SER A 262 7.95 9.12 4.66
CA SER A 262 6.97 9.14 5.76
C SER A 262 7.64 8.96 7.11
N PHE A 263 8.59 8.03 7.24
CA PHE A 263 9.33 7.82 8.48
C PHE A 263 10.31 8.98 8.82
N MET A 264 10.72 9.78 7.82
CA MET A 264 11.47 11.01 8.07
C MET A 264 10.65 12.04 8.85
N SER A 265 9.33 12.05 8.74
CA SER A 265 8.42 12.92 9.48
C SER A 265 8.29 12.60 10.98
N ALA A 266 8.85 11.47 11.44
CA ALA A 266 8.79 11.05 12.84
C ALA A 266 9.49 12.02 13.83
N GLY A 267 10.30 12.96 13.32
CA GLY A 267 10.94 14.03 14.13
C GLY A 267 10.04 15.23 14.42
N ALA A 268 8.87 15.36 13.78
CA ALA A 268 7.97 16.50 13.94
C ALA A 268 6.84 16.19 14.93
N ASP A 269 6.42 17.21 15.66
CA ASP A 269 5.24 17.14 16.54
C ASP A 269 3.95 17.32 15.72
N VAL A 270 3.69 16.37 14.84
CA VAL A 270 2.44 16.27 14.08
C VAL A 270 1.50 15.32 14.81
N ASN A 271 0.22 15.70 14.91
CA ASN A 271 -0.78 14.77 15.39
C ASN A 271 -0.70 13.46 14.59
N LYS A 272 -0.46 12.33 15.31
CA LYS A 272 -0.19 11.03 14.70
C LYS A 272 -1.34 10.53 13.85
N ALA A 273 -2.57 10.86 14.20
CA ALA A 273 -3.75 10.46 13.46
C ALA A 273 -3.90 11.27 12.16
N VAL A 274 -3.55 12.56 12.16
CA VAL A 274 -3.50 13.38 10.93
C VAL A 274 -2.43 12.85 10.00
N ALA A 275 -1.22 12.57 10.50
CA ALA A 275 -0.14 11.99 9.72
C ALA A 275 -0.54 10.63 9.12
N TYR A 276 -1.19 9.76 9.93
CA TYR A 276 -1.70 8.47 9.48
C TYR A 276 -2.78 8.61 8.41
N ALA A 277 -3.78 9.48 8.64
CA ALA A 277 -4.88 9.68 7.69
C ALA A 277 -4.36 10.18 6.33
N LEU A 278 -3.47 11.16 6.34
CA LEU A 278 -2.88 11.72 5.11
C LEU A 278 -2.02 10.70 4.37
N SER A 279 -1.15 9.97 5.05
CA SER A 279 -0.26 8.99 4.41
C SER A 279 -1.04 7.81 3.82
N ASN A 280 -2.12 7.38 4.46
CA ASN A 280 -2.91 6.22 4.07
C ASN A 280 -4.10 6.54 3.15
N ALA A 281 -4.32 7.80 2.75
CA ALA A 281 -5.34 8.19 1.77
C ALA A 281 -5.01 7.74 0.32
N SER A 282 -3.98 6.93 0.15
CA SER A 282 -3.50 6.40 -1.13
C SER A 282 -4.56 5.76 -2.04
N PRO A 283 -5.65 5.13 -1.54
CA PRO A 283 -6.73 4.65 -2.38
C PRO A 283 -7.38 5.74 -3.24
N LEU A 284 -7.48 6.97 -2.73
CA LEU A 284 -8.00 8.11 -3.48
C LEU A 284 -7.12 8.43 -4.70
N ILE A 285 -5.80 8.45 -4.50
CA ILE A 285 -4.83 8.68 -5.60
C ILE A 285 -4.92 7.56 -6.65
N ALA A 286 -5.00 6.29 -6.20
CA ALA A 286 -5.14 5.17 -7.11
C ALA A 286 -6.46 5.21 -7.90
N MET A 287 -7.57 5.67 -7.29
CA MET A 287 -8.83 5.89 -7.98
C MET A 287 -8.70 6.98 -9.07
N ILE A 288 -8.00 8.09 -8.76
CA ILE A 288 -7.74 9.14 -9.75
C ILE A 288 -7.01 8.57 -10.96
N TRP A 289 -5.94 7.82 -10.74
CA TRP A 289 -5.21 7.14 -11.83
C TRP A 289 -6.12 6.20 -12.63
N GLY A 290 -6.81 5.29 -11.94
CA GLY A 290 -7.63 4.27 -12.60
C GLY A 290 -8.80 4.85 -13.40
N VAL A 291 -9.53 5.79 -12.80
CA VAL A 291 -10.75 6.36 -13.42
C VAL A 291 -10.42 7.38 -14.52
N PHE A 292 -9.54 8.35 -14.24
CA PHE A 292 -9.32 9.48 -15.14
C PHE A 292 -8.19 9.24 -16.15
N ILE A 293 -7.09 8.62 -15.75
CA ILE A 293 -5.92 8.42 -16.62
C ILE A 293 -6.07 7.12 -17.41
N TRP A 294 -6.27 6.00 -16.72
CA TRP A 294 -6.43 4.69 -17.37
C TRP A 294 -7.82 4.45 -17.95
N LYS A 295 -8.81 5.31 -17.59
CA LYS A 295 -10.19 5.23 -18.06
C LYS A 295 -10.80 3.83 -17.90
N GLU A 296 -10.54 3.20 -16.74
CA GLU A 296 -10.93 1.82 -16.44
C GLU A 296 -12.44 1.58 -16.50
N PHE A 297 -13.27 2.63 -16.40
CA PHE A 297 -14.73 2.56 -16.55
C PHE A 297 -15.24 3.02 -17.93
N LYS A 298 -14.33 3.21 -18.91
CA LYS A 298 -14.75 3.56 -20.28
C LYS A 298 -15.57 2.41 -20.89
N GLY A 299 -16.74 2.72 -21.43
CA GLY A 299 -17.65 1.71 -22.01
C GLY A 299 -18.50 0.95 -20.99
N ALA A 300 -18.43 1.28 -19.72
CA ALA A 300 -19.30 0.68 -18.71
C ALA A 300 -20.78 1.01 -18.98
N PRO A 301 -21.73 0.13 -18.55
CA PRO A 301 -23.17 0.35 -18.73
C PRO A 301 -23.64 1.72 -18.18
N LYS A 302 -24.70 2.26 -18.80
CA LYS A 302 -25.33 3.52 -18.34
C LYS A 302 -25.61 3.46 -16.83
N GLY A 303 -25.30 4.55 -16.14
CA GLY A 303 -25.51 4.68 -14.69
C GLY A 303 -24.31 4.22 -13.83
N THR A 304 -23.29 3.54 -14.36
CA THR A 304 -22.08 3.18 -13.60
C THR A 304 -21.35 4.41 -13.06
N ASN A 305 -21.29 5.51 -13.83
CA ASN A 305 -20.64 6.74 -13.42
C ASN A 305 -21.24 7.36 -12.14
N LYS A 306 -22.54 7.13 -11.84
CA LYS A 306 -23.16 7.58 -10.59
C LYS A 306 -22.54 6.89 -9.38
N TYR A 307 -22.27 5.60 -9.47
CA TYR A 307 -21.62 4.84 -8.39
C TYR A 307 -20.15 5.25 -8.24
N VAL A 308 -19.45 5.49 -9.36
CA VAL A 308 -18.06 5.99 -9.34
C VAL A 308 -17.99 7.36 -8.69
N ALA A 309 -18.87 8.29 -9.05
CA ALA A 309 -18.93 9.62 -8.43
C ALA A 309 -19.27 9.53 -6.93
N ALA A 310 -20.28 8.74 -6.55
CA ALA A 310 -20.62 8.51 -5.15
C ALA A 310 -19.46 7.90 -4.35
N MET A 311 -18.71 6.95 -4.93
CA MET A 311 -17.52 6.37 -4.34
C MET A 311 -16.46 7.45 -4.04
N PHE A 312 -16.15 8.32 -5.02
CA PHE A 312 -15.19 9.42 -4.82
C PHE A 312 -15.62 10.37 -3.71
N ILE A 313 -16.87 10.81 -3.75
CA ILE A 313 -17.42 11.75 -2.76
C ILE A 313 -17.37 11.11 -1.37
N SER A 314 -17.82 9.85 -1.24
CA SER A 314 -17.82 9.14 0.05
C SER A 314 -16.40 8.98 0.60
N PHE A 315 -15.42 8.65 -0.25
CA PHE A 315 -14.01 8.50 0.18
C PHE A 315 -13.41 9.84 0.61
N LEU A 316 -13.67 10.91 -0.14
CA LEU A 316 -13.16 12.23 0.18
C LEU A 316 -13.77 12.76 1.49
N VAL A 317 -15.09 12.63 1.66
CA VAL A 317 -15.78 13.04 2.90
C VAL A 317 -15.30 12.20 4.08
N ALA A 318 -15.11 10.87 3.90
CA ALA A 318 -14.56 9.99 4.92
C ALA A 318 -13.17 10.47 5.37
N LEU A 319 -12.27 10.78 4.43
CA LEU A 319 -10.94 11.30 4.73
C LEU A 319 -10.99 12.58 5.56
N VAL A 320 -11.84 13.54 5.15
CA VAL A 320 -12.01 14.82 5.86
C VAL A 320 -12.52 14.58 7.28
N LEU A 321 -13.58 13.77 7.46
CA LEU A 321 -14.17 13.52 8.78
C LEU A 321 -13.19 12.79 9.71
N ILE A 322 -12.48 11.77 9.21
CA ILE A 322 -11.48 11.04 10.00
C ILE A 322 -10.31 11.97 10.38
N THR A 323 -9.91 12.87 9.48
CA THR A 323 -8.85 13.85 9.79
C THR A 323 -9.31 14.87 10.82
N LEU A 324 -10.56 15.33 10.75
CA LEU A 324 -11.13 16.30 11.69
C LEU A 324 -11.55 15.67 13.04
N SER A 325 -11.58 14.35 13.13
CA SER A 325 -11.94 13.66 14.37
C SER A 325 -10.85 13.71 15.44
N ASN A 326 -9.65 14.09 15.09
CA ASN A 326 -8.45 14.10 15.95
C ASN A 326 -8.06 15.48 16.44
#